data_68b78f95a1feb7d4041e317925d10b8d
#
_entry.id   68b78f95a1feb7d4041e317925d10b8d
#
_cell.length_a   1.000
_cell.length_b   1.000
_cell.length_c   1.000
_cell.angle_alpha   90.00
_cell.angle_beta   90.00
_cell.angle_gamma   90.00
#
_symmetry.space_group_name_H-M   'P 1'
#
loop_
_entity.id
_entity.type
_entity.pdbx_description
1 polymer ?
#
loop_
_entity_poly.entity_id
_entity_poly.type
_entity_poly.pdbx_seq_one_letter_code
_entity_poly.pdbx_strand_id
1 'polypeptide(L)'
;MTVFLCVKCGNTLTPDLRRLPAVPDVSTHDKDRDRETGLAPSTVPPGHYAIDPEPWGAPFEPAGGGGGRGDGGGRGDGAGGGGGGGGGRVMDDRALLMPPGMDDMVSAGPRNTVMVHPDDTPDLRRTAVPARHHGCCGPLGTGGHNMACTCGTLIATLAADCMGPYELHLDPLRVYGYDGAGLEG
;
A
#
# COMPACT_ATOMS: atom_id res chain seq x y z
N MET A 1 22.73 -1.02 -2.16
CA MET A 1 21.77 -0.26 -1.35
C MET A 1 21.11 0.75 -2.25
N THR A 2 19.86 1.12 -2.01
CA THR A 2 19.05 1.93 -2.93
C THR A 2 18.52 3.16 -2.20
N VAL A 3 18.71 4.33 -2.77
CA VAL A 3 18.07 5.59 -2.33
C VAL A 3 16.90 5.87 -3.28
N PHE A 4 15.75 6.26 -2.75
CA PHE A 4 14.62 6.66 -3.59
C PHE A 4 14.53 8.18 -3.69
N LEU A 5 14.26 8.65 -4.92
CA LEU A 5 14.20 10.06 -5.26
C LEU A 5 12.86 10.39 -5.93
N CYS A 6 12.40 11.62 -5.77
CA CYS A 6 11.21 12.14 -6.44
C CYS A 6 11.48 12.35 -7.93
N VAL A 7 10.65 11.73 -8.79
CA VAL A 7 10.78 11.87 -10.26
C VAL A 7 10.67 13.33 -10.73
N LYS A 8 9.84 14.14 -10.04
CA LYS A 8 9.59 15.52 -10.45
C LYS A 8 10.73 16.49 -10.14
N CYS A 9 11.35 16.36 -8.97
CA CYS A 9 12.33 17.37 -8.51
C CYS A 9 13.69 16.80 -8.14
N GLY A 10 13.88 15.48 -8.19
CA GLY A 10 15.14 14.83 -7.82
C GLY A 10 15.43 14.83 -6.31
N ASN A 11 14.50 15.30 -5.47
CA ASN A 11 14.72 15.32 -4.03
C ASN A 11 14.86 13.90 -3.49
N THR A 12 15.85 13.68 -2.63
CA THR A 12 16.06 12.43 -1.91
C THR A 12 14.92 12.23 -0.92
N LEU A 13 14.30 11.06 -0.95
CA LEU A 13 13.12 10.72 -0.16
C LEU A 13 13.44 9.77 1.01
N THR A 14 14.48 8.95 0.82
CA THR A 14 14.88 7.92 1.80
C THR A 14 16.38 7.94 2.01
N PRO A 15 16.90 7.42 3.14
CA PRO A 15 18.29 7.04 3.26
C PRO A 15 18.61 5.85 2.32
N ASP A 16 19.84 5.34 2.40
CA ASP A 16 20.22 4.07 1.77
C ASP A 16 19.45 2.90 2.37
N LEU A 17 18.63 2.24 1.57
CA LEU A 17 17.79 1.11 1.97
C LEU A 17 18.30 -0.21 1.37
N ARG A 18 18.13 -1.29 2.14
CA ARG A 18 18.41 -2.66 1.70
C ARG A 18 17.11 -3.29 1.19
N ARG A 19 17.18 -3.91 0.00
CA ARG A 19 16.06 -4.64 -0.54
C ARG A 19 15.79 -5.94 0.22
N LEU A 20 14.53 -6.17 0.57
CA LEU A 20 14.03 -7.46 1.05
C LEU A 20 13.59 -8.33 -0.15
N PRO A 21 13.68 -9.67 -0.05
CA PRO A 21 13.30 -10.58 -1.14
C PRO A 21 11.79 -10.59 -1.39
N ALA A 22 10.99 -10.31 -0.37
CA ALA A 22 9.54 -10.23 -0.42
C ALA A 22 9.02 -9.27 0.66
N VAL A 23 7.75 -8.90 0.57
CA VAL A 23 7.05 -8.18 1.64
C VAL A 23 6.97 -9.10 2.86
N PRO A 24 7.42 -8.67 4.05
CA PRO A 24 7.29 -9.46 5.27
C PRO A 24 5.83 -9.69 5.65
N ASP A 25 5.57 -10.85 6.23
CA ASP A 25 4.30 -11.14 6.88
C ASP A 25 4.39 -10.64 8.32
N VAL A 26 3.62 -9.61 8.65
CA VAL A 26 3.63 -8.96 9.97
C VAL A 26 2.22 -8.95 10.55
N SER A 27 2.12 -9.35 11.81
CA SER A 27 0.86 -9.37 12.53
C SER A 27 0.27 -7.97 12.70
N THR A 28 -1.01 -7.83 12.39
CA THR A 28 -1.81 -6.63 12.68
C THR A 28 -2.76 -6.81 13.86
N HIS A 29 -2.63 -7.92 14.62
CA HIS A 29 -3.47 -8.19 15.77
C HIS A 29 -3.29 -7.16 16.88
N ASP A 30 -4.35 -6.89 17.62
CA ASP A 30 -4.37 -5.89 18.71
C ASP A 30 -3.31 -6.14 19.78
N LYS A 31 -3.00 -7.41 20.09
CA LYS A 31 -1.99 -7.79 21.09
C LYS A 31 -0.56 -7.38 20.71
N ASP A 32 -0.29 -7.25 19.41
CA ASP A 32 1.04 -6.95 18.85
C ASP A 32 1.22 -5.46 18.57
N ARG A 33 0.17 -4.66 18.75
CA ARG A 33 0.19 -3.22 18.58
C ARG A 33 0.93 -2.50 19.70
N ASP A 34 1.56 -1.42 19.37
CA ASP A 34 2.16 -0.50 20.34
C ASP A 34 1.06 0.10 21.22
N ARG A 35 1.24 0.05 22.53
CA ARG A 35 0.21 0.44 23.51
C ARG A 35 0.00 1.95 23.60
N GLU A 36 0.99 2.73 23.22
CA GLU A 36 0.92 4.19 23.30
C GLU A 36 0.30 4.77 22.02
N THR A 37 0.73 4.29 20.86
CA THR A 37 0.30 4.80 19.55
C THR A 37 -0.87 4.02 18.95
N GLY A 38 -1.11 2.77 19.37
CA GLY A 38 -2.08 1.86 18.77
C GLY A 38 -1.64 1.30 17.41
N LEU A 39 -0.46 1.67 16.90
CA LEU A 39 0.02 1.24 15.61
C LEU A 39 0.47 -0.23 15.64
N ALA A 40 0.21 -0.95 14.56
CA ALA A 40 0.82 -2.26 14.32
C ALA A 40 2.35 -2.12 14.18
N PRO A 41 3.12 -3.20 14.36
CA PRO A 41 4.50 -3.22 13.91
C PRO A 41 4.58 -2.85 12.43
N SER A 42 5.59 -2.08 12.04
CA SER A 42 5.76 -1.75 10.62
C SER A 42 6.07 -3.02 9.81
N THR A 43 5.39 -3.16 8.67
CA THR A 43 5.58 -4.31 7.78
C THR A 43 7.02 -4.39 7.26
N VAL A 44 7.63 -3.26 6.95
CA VAL A 44 9.04 -3.20 6.55
C VAL A 44 9.86 -2.61 7.70
N PRO A 45 10.92 -3.29 8.17
CA PRO A 45 11.77 -2.75 9.21
C PRO A 45 12.58 -1.54 8.72
N PRO A 46 13.00 -0.62 9.62
CA PRO A 46 13.83 0.52 9.27
C PRO A 46 15.08 0.12 8.47
N GLY A 47 15.48 0.97 7.52
CA GLY A 47 16.65 0.74 6.67
C GLY A 47 16.43 -0.29 5.57
N HIS A 48 15.18 -0.71 5.34
CA HIS A 48 14.83 -1.70 4.32
C HIS A 48 13.67 -1.24 3.44
N TYR A 49 13.55 -1.90 2.27
CA TYR A 49 12.38 -1.78 1.42
C TYR A 49 11.98 -3.12 0.81
N ALA A 50 10.72 -3.25 0.46
CA ALA A 50 10.18 -4.37 -0.30
C ALA A 50 9.39 -3.85 -1.50
N ILE A 51 9.24 -4.67 -2.54
CA ILE A 51 8.33 -4.38 -3.65
C ILE A 51 7.05 -5.16 -3.42
N ASP A 52 5.94 -4.44 -3.31
CA ASP A 52 4.62 -5.04 -3.20
C ASP A 52 4.00 -5.16 -4.60
N PRO A 53 3.87 -6.38 -5.15
CA PRO A 53 3.33 -6.59 -6.49
C PRO A 53 1.82 -6.34 -6.56
N GLU A 54 1.14 -6.40 -5.42
CA GLU A 54 -0.31 -6.27 -5.36
C GLU A 54 -0.75 -4.80 -5.47
N PRO A 55 -1.96 -4.54 -5.97
CA PRO A 55 -2.49 -3.19 -6.01
C PRO A 55 -2.78 -2.68 -4.60
N TRP A 56 -2.41 -1.43 -4.32
CA TRP A 56 -2.62 -0.82 -3.01
C TRP A 56 -3.44 0.47 -3.06
N GLY A 57 -4.47 0.55 -2.21
CA GLY A 57 -5.28 1.75 -2.04
C GLY A 57 -6.18 2.09 -3.24
N ALA A 58 -6.58 3.34 -3.32
CA ALA A 58 -7.44 3.84 -4.40
C ALA A 58 -6.71 3.96 -5.75
N PRO A 59 -7.43 3.79 -6.90
CA PRO A 59 -8.87 3.60 -6.98
C PRO A 59 -9.32 2.19 -6.58
N PHE A 60 -10.64 2.02 -6.38
CA PHE A 60 -11.25 0.73 -6.11
C PHE A 60 -12.21 0.36 -7.24
N GLU A 61 -12.32 -0.94 -7.52
CA GLU A 61 -13.22 -1.51 -8.52
C GLU A 61 -14.03 -2.67 -7.93
N PRO A 62 -15.23 -3.01 -8.46
CA PRO A 62 -15.99 -4.14 -7.96
C PRO A 62 -15.21 -5.45 -8.07
N ALA A 63 -15.22 -6.25 -7.01
CA ALA A 63 -14.67 -7.60 -7.01
C ALA A 63 -15.40 -8.45 -8.06
N GLY A 64 -14.72 -8.89 -9.12
CA GLY A 64 -15.32 -9.69 -10.20
C GLY A 64 -15.57 -8.95 -11.53
N GLY A 65 -15.12 -7.71 -11.69
CA GLY A 65 -15.24 -6.94 -12.95
C GLY A 65 -14.29 -7.37 -14.07
N GLY A 66 -13.88 -8.61 -14.14
CA GLY A 66 -13.13 -9.22 -15.25
C GLY A 66 -14.07 -9.72 -16.35
N GLY A 67 -14.41 -8.85 -17.29
CA GLY A 67 -14.95 -9.03 -18.63
C GLY A 67 -15.70 -10.31 -19.02
N GLY A 68 -16.97 -10.17 -19.28
CA GLY A 68 -17.77 -11.18 -19.98
C GLY A 68 -19.20 -10.72 -20.16
N ARG A 69 -19.48 -9.89 -21.17
CA ARG A 69 -20.82 -9.80 -21.71
C ARG A 69 -21.19 -11.18 -22.28
N GLY A 70 -21.98 -11.93 -21.56
CA GLY A 70 -22.64 -13.14 -21.98
C GLY A 70 -24.08 -13.08 -21.54
N ASP A 71 -24.97 -12.63 -22.48
CA ASP A 71 -26.39 -12.82 -22.41
C ASP A 71 -26.71 -14.30 -22.25
N GLY A 72 -27.54 -14.69 -21.31
CA GLY A 72 -28.02 -16.06 -21.24
C GLY A 72 -28.63 -16.40 -19.88
N GLY A 73 -29.95 -16.29 -19.79
CA GLY A 73 -30.73 -16.72 -18.62
C GLY A 73 -30.54 -18.21 -18.31
N GLY A 74 -30.60 -18.53 -17.03
CA GLY A 74 -30.63 -19.92 -16.55
C GLY A 74 -30.71 -19.99 -15.03
N ARG A 75 -31.90 -20.25 -14.51
CA ARG A 75 -32.15 -20.70 -13.14
C ARG A 75 -31.45 -22.04 -12.92
N GLY A 76 -30.74 -22.20 -11.85
CA GLY A 76 -30.23 -23.51 -11.44
C GLY A 76 -29.66 -23.47 -10.00
N ASP A 77 -30.45 -24.04 -9.10
CA ASP A 77 -30.06 -24.40 -7.74
C ASP A 77 -28.95 -25.44 -7.79
N GLY A 78 -27.90 -25.28 -6.98
CA GLY A 78 -26.88 -26.31 -6.89
C GLY A 78 -25.72 -25.94 -5.98
N ALA A 79 -25.72 -26.54 -4.79
CA ALA A 79 -24.62 -26.58 -3.84
C ALA A 79 -23.40 -27.30 -4.43
N GLY A 80 -22.18 -26.86 -4.07
CA GLY A 80 -21.00 -27.74 -4.16
C GLY A 80 -19.71 -27.11 -4.67
N GLY A 81 -18.82 -26.84 -3.80
CA GLY A 81 -17.41 -27.22 -3.78
C GLY A 81 -16.48 -26.84 -4.92
N GLY A 82 -15.43 -26.09 -4.58
CA GLY A 82 -14.10 -26.46 -5.01
C GLY A 82 -13.50 -25.78 -6.22
N GLY A 83 -12.50 -24.93 -5.99
CA GLY A 83 -11.28 -25.00 -6.75
C GLY A 83 -11.02 -24.02 -7.88
N GLY A 84 -10.14 -23.10 -7.61
CA GLY A 84 -9.04 -22.82 -8.52
C GLY A 84 -9.15 -21.72 -9.52
N GLY A 85 -8.34 -20.70 -9.31
CA GLY A 85 -7.60 -20.10 -10.39
C GLY A 85 -7.92 -18.66 -10.72
N GLY A 86 -6.94 -17.81 -10.49
CA GLY A 86 -6.90 -16.45 -11.00
C GLY A 86 -7.24 -15.45 -9.92
N GLY A 87 -6.54 -15.58 -8.78
CA GLY A 87 -6.84 -14.80 -7.62
C GLY A 87 -6.28 -13.39 -7.70
N GLY A 88 -7.11 -12.40 -7.81
CA GLY A 88 -6.88 -11.23 -7.02
C GLY A 88 -6.83 -11.72 -5.57
N ARG A 89 -5.70 -11.60 -4.91
CA ARG A 89 -5.59 -11.85 -3.49
C ARG A 89 -6.62 -10.94 -2.82
N VAL A 90 -7.68 -11.52 -2.32
CA VAL A 90 -8.42 -10.92 -1.23
C VAL A 90 -7.34 -10.51 -0.25
N MET A 91 -7.32 -9.25 0.21
CA MET A 91 -6.33 -8.71 1.14
C MET A 91 -6.54 -9.39 2.50
N ASP A 92 -6.02 -10.62 2.61
CA ASP A 92 -6.49 -11.61 3.55
C ASP A 92 -5.93 -11.40 4.97
N ASP A 93 -4.82 -10.71 5.13
CA ASP A 93 -4.25 -10.48 6.46
C ASP A 93 -3.76 -9.03 6.69
N ARG A 94 -3.63 -8.25 5.64
CA ARG A 94 -3.30 -6.82 5.70
C ARG A 94 -4.57 -5.99 5.52
N ALA A 95 -5.68 -6.44 6.13
CA ALA A 95 -7.02 -5.93 5.95
C ALA A 95 -7.08 -4.40 5.94
N LEU A 96 -7.10 -3.82 4.74
CA LEU A 96 -7.63 -2.48 4.56
C LEU A 96 -9.07 -2.51 5.04
N LEU A 97 -9.34 -1.86 6.17
CA LEU A 97 -10.70 -1.63 6.60
C LEU A 97 -11.39 -0.77 5.54
N MET A 98 -12.19 -1.46 4.73
CA MET A 98 -12.96 -0.80 3.70
C MET A 98 -14.03 0.08 4.36
N PRO A 99 -14.24 1.31 3.87
CA PRO A 99 -15.36 2.12 4.31
C PRO A 99 -16.68 1.36 4.14
N PRO A 100 -17.68 1.58 5.00
CA PRO A 100 -19.00 0.96 4.86
C PRO A 100 -19.56 1.13 3.45
N GLY A 101 -20.06 0.06 2.85
CA GLY A 101 -20.58 0.04 1.48
C GLY A 101 -19.55 -0.23 0.39
N MET A 102 -18.33 -0.56 0.75
CA MET A 102 -17.26 -0.98 -0.18
C MET A 102 -16.82 -2.44 0.04
N ASP A 103 -17.66 -3.25 0.68
CA ASP A 103 -17.33 -4.63 1.04
C ASP A 103 -17.02 -5.52 -0.18
N ASP A 104 -17.62 -5.19 -1.35
CA ASP A 104 -17.43 -5.90 -2.62
C ASP A 104 -16.39 -5.22 -3.53
N MET A 105 -15.60 -4.30 -3.02
CA MET A 105 -14.59 -3.57 -3.79
C MET A 105 -13.20 -4.13 -3.54
N VAL A 106 -12.37 -4.12 -4.58
CA VAL A 106 -10.95 -4.46 -4.51
C VAL A 106 -10.11 -3.28 -4.94
N SER A 107 -8.89 -3.20 -4.44
CA SER A 107 -7.95 -2.16 -4.87
C SER A 107 -7.57 -2.33 -6.33
N ALA A 108 -7.68 -1.26 -7.11
CA ALA A 108 -7.10 -1.07 -8.43
C ALA A 108 -6.02 0.03 -8.42
N GLY A 109 -5.48 0.31 -7.25
CA GLY A 109 -4.40 1.27 -7.03
C GLY A 109 -3.08 0.88 -7.66
N PRO A 110 -2.01 1.62 -7.37
CA PRO A 110 -0.69 1.32 -7.90
C PRO A 110 -0.24 -0.10 -7.53
N ARG A 111 0.36 -0.79 -8.49
CA ARG A 111 1.05 -2.08 -8.30
C ARG A 111 2.55 -1.87 -8.23
N ASN A 112 3.28 -2.84 -7.70
CA ASN A 112 4.73 -2.79 -7.54
C ASN A 112 5.19 -1.57 -6.73
N THR A 113 4.38 -1.19 -5.73
CA THR A 113 4.74 -0.08 -4.86
C THR A 113 6.01 -0.40 -4.08
N VAL A 114 6.83 0.62 -3.83
CA VAL A 114 7.99 0.48 -2.97
C VAL A 114 7.55 0.70 -1.54
N MET A 115 7.46 -0.39 -0.80
CA MET A 115 7.10 -0.35 0.62
C MET A 115 8.34 -0.08 1.46
N VAL A 116 8.25 0.93 2.33
CA VAL A 116 9.33 1.35 3.24
C VAL A 116 8.80 1.57 4.64
N HIS A 117 9.70 1.59 5.62
CA HIS A 117 9.32 2.06 6.96
C HIS A 117 8.93 3.54 6.90
N PRO A 118 7.82 3.97 7.50
CA PRO A 118 7.39 5.37 7.44
C PRO A 118 8.44 6.36 7.94
N ASP A 119 9.22 6.02 8.97
CA ASP A 119 10.25 6.88 9.53
C ASP A 119 11.49 7.05 8.62
N ASP A 120 11.64 6.17 7.61
CA ASP A 120 12.71 6.31 6.61
C ASP A 120 12.39 7.40 5.57
N THR A 121 11.27 8.12 5.72
CA THR A 121 10.85 9.19 4.82
C THR A 121 10.54 10.50 5.54
N PRO A 122 11.48 11.08 6.29
CA PRO A 122 11.22 12.19 7.21
C PRO A 122 10.78 13.48 6.51
N ASP A 123 11.12 13.64 5.23
CA ASP A 123 10.81 14.85 4.46
C ASP A 123 9.44 14.79 3.76
N LEU A 124 8.75 13.64 3.80
CA LEU A 124 7.40 13.57 3.25
C LEU A 124 6.42 14.33 4.14
N ARG A 125 5.48 15.02 3.50
CA ARG A 125 4.45 15.82 4.18
C ARG A 125 3.07 15.23 3.91
N ARG A 126 2.23 15.18 4.93
CA ARG A 126 0.81 14.85 4.74
C ARG A 126 0.16 15.90 3.85
N THR A 127 -0.66 15.46 2.89
CA THR A 127 -1.47 16.39 2.09
C THR A 127 -2.50 17.09 2.96
N ALA A 128 -2.85 18.34 2.62
CA ALA A 128 -3.90 19.10 3.31
C ALA A 128 -5.33 18.65 2.94
N VAL A 129 -5.50 17.62 2.07
CA VAL A 129 -6.81 17.12 1.64
C VAL A 129 -7.37 16.16 2.70
N PRO A 130 -8.37 16.54 3.52
CA PRO A 130 -8.87 15.72 4.63
C PRO A 130 -9.41 14.37 4.15
N ALA A 131 -10.06 14.33 2.98
CA ALA A 131 -10.61 13.12 2.38
C ALA A 131 -9.59 12.01 2.10
N ARG A 132 -8.30 12.29 2.19
CA ARG A 132 -7.21 11.32 2.01
C ARG A 132 -6.66 10.75 3.32
N HIS A 133 -7.21 11.20 4.45
CA HIS A 133 -6.76 10.83 5.79
C HIS A 133 -7.89 10.17 6.62
N HIS A 134 -8.75 9.39 5.95
CA HIS A 134 -9.78 8.63 6.65
C HIS A 134 -9.16 7.60 7.58
N GLY A 135 -9.69 7.51 8.79
CA GLY A 135 -9.33 6.57 9.83
C GLY A 135 -9.69 7.10 11.21
N CYS A 136 -9.56 6.27 12.22
CA CYS A 136 -9.88 6.60 13.60
C CYS A 136 -8.75 7.42 14.26
N CYS A 137 -7.52 6.93 14.14
CA CYS A 137 -6.31 7.49 14.77
C CYS A 137 -5.32 8.03 13.74
N GLY A 138 -5.47 7.67 12.48
CA GLY A 138 -4.61 8.02 11.37
C GLY A 138 -5.20 7.59 10.02
N PRO A 139 -4.44 7.73 8.93
CA PRO A 139 -4.94 7.34 7.61
C PRO A 139 -4.96 5.82 7.46
N LEU A 140 -6.08 5.29 6.95
CA LEU A 140 -6.21 3.87 6.57
C LEU A 140 -5.43 3.50 5.30
N GLY A 141 -4.97 4.47 4.51
CA GLY A 141 -4.33 4.22 3.22
C GLY A 141 -5.32 4.03 2.06
N THR A 142 -6.63 4.03 2.32
CA THR A 142 -7.67 3.79 1.31
C THR A 142 -7.95 5.01 0.42
N GLY A 143 -7.64 6.22 0.86
CA GLY A 143 -7.93 7.47 0.13
C GLY A 143 -6.96 7.80 -1.02
N GLY A 144 -6.09 6.88 -1.41
CA GLY A 144 -5.02 7.12 -2.40
C GLY A 144 -3.86 7.91 -1.80
N HIS A 145 -3.00 8.48 -2.64
CA HIS A 145 -1.80 9.19 -2.17
C HIS A 145 -2.14 10.29 -1.18
N ASN A 146 -1.61 10.18 0.02
CA ASN A 146 -1.80 11.11 1.14
C ASN A 146 -0.51 11.74 1.64
N MET A 147 0.64 11.36 1.04
CA MET A 147 1.96 11.92 1.34
C MET A 147 2.55 12.59 0.11
N ALA A 148 3.12 13.76 0.32
CA ALA A 148 3.71 14.59 -0.72
C ALA A 148 5.20 14.83 -0.48
N CYS A 149 5.97 14.88 -1.56
CA CYS A 149 7.33 15.43 -1.55
C CYS A 149 7.30 16.93 -1.21
N THR A 150 8.42 17.48 -0.77
CA THR A 150 8.60 18.92 -0.52
C THR A 150 8.25 19.80 -1.72
N CYS A 151 8.34 19.28 -2.96
CA CYS A 151 7.89 19.98 -4.17
C CYS A 151 6.36 19.97 -4.38
N GLY A 152 5.59 19.39 -3.44
CA GLY A 152 4.13 19.31 -3.49
C GLY A 152 3.57 18.15 -4.33
N THR A 153 4.41 17.35 -4.98
CA THR A 153 3.94 16.18 -5.74
C THR A 153 3.51 15.08 -4.75
N LEU A 154 2.28 14.59 -4.87
CA LEU A 154 1.81 13.42 -4.14
C LEU A 154 2.52 12.19 -4.67
N ILE A 155 3.20 11.45 -3.81
CA ILE A 155 4.10 10.35 -4.23
C ILE A 155 3.94 9.07 -3.43
N ALA A 156 3.22 9.11 -2.32
CA ALA A 156 3.08 7.93 -1.48
C ALA A 156 1.73 7.85 -0.79
N THR A 157 1.40 6.64 -0.36
CA THR A 157 0.25 6.31 0.49
C THR A 157 0.74 5.79 1.83
N LEU A 158 0.43 6.51 2.90
CA LEU A 158 0.66 6.10 4.28
C LEU A 158 -0.62 5.44 4.81
N ALA A 159 -0.48 4.23 5.35
CA ALA A 159 -1.43 3.58 6.22
C ALA A 159 -0.85 3.57 7.64
N ALA A 160 -1.53 4.20 8.59
CA ALA A 160 -1.07 4.38 9.97
C ALA A 160 -2.26 4.58 10.91
N ASP A 161 -3.27 3.74 10.75
CA ASP A 161 -4.45 3.72 11.61
C ASP A 161 -4.35 2.61 12.65
N CYS A 162 -4.97 2.83 13.81
CA CYS A 162 -4.99 1.84 14.90
C CYS A 162 -5.74 0.54 14.55
N MET A 163 -6.40 0.48 13.42
CA MET A 163 -7.15 -0.69 12.93
C MET A 163 -6.52 -1.33 11.69
N GLY A 164 -5.51 -0.69 11.08
CA GLY A 164 -4.85 -1.14 9.86
C GLY A 164 -3.38 -1.50 10.05
N PRO A 165 -2.68 -1.81 8.97
CA PRO A 165 -1.22 -1.99 8.99
C PRO A 165 -0.50 -0.65 9.19
N TYR A 166 0.79 -0.71 9.53
CA TYR A 166 1.67 0.46 9.58
C TYR A 166 2.67 0.39 8.44
N GLU A 167 2.35 1.07 7.33
CA GLU A 167 3.04 0.94 6.05
C GLU A 167 3.10 2.26 5.29
N LEU A 168 4.16 2.46 4.52
CA LEU A 168 4.27 3.53 3.53
C LEU A 168 4.60 2.95 2.17
N HIS A 169 3.74 3.23 1.19
CA HIS A 169 3.85 2.79 -0.19
C HIS A 169 4.22 3.95 -1.09
N LEU A 170 5.46 3.99 -1.59
CA LEU A 170 5.88 4.93 -2.62
C LEU A 170 5.36 4.46 -3.98
N ASP A 171 4.78 5.36 -4.76
CA ASP A 171 4.28 5.07 -6.11
C ASP A 171 5.45 4.90 -7.09
N PRO A 172 5.60 3.74 -7.75
CA PRO A 172 6.73 3.45 -8.64
C PRO A 172 6.77 4.35 -9.89
N LEU A 173 5.66 5.01 -10.23
CA LEU A 173 5.63 5.98 -11.33
C LEU A 173 6.09 7.39 -10.91
N ARG A 174 6.25 7.62 -9.61
CA ARG A 174 6.52 8.94 -9.03
C ARG A 174 7.84 9.01 -8.27
N VAL A 175 8.46 7.85 -8.07
CA VAL A 175 9.79 7.73 -7.48
C VAL A 175 10.68 6.88 -8.38
N TYR A 176 12.00 7.07 -8.28
CA TYR A 176 12.96 6.15 -8.88
C TYR A 176 14.04 5.79 -7.87
N GLY A 177 14.46 4.53 -7.92
CA GLY A 177 15.56 4.03 -7.11
C GLY A 177 16.92 4.32 -7.77
N TYR A 178 17.87 4.80 -7.00
CA TYR A 178 19.25 4.98 -7.39
C TYR A 178 20.14 4.08 -6.53
N ASP A 179 20.83 3.16 -7.19
CA ASP A 179 21.82 2.28 -6.55
C ASP A 179 23.19 2.92 -6.67
N GLY A 180 23.71 3.47 -5.55
CA GLY A 180 25.00 4.17 -5.50
C GLY A 180 26.24 3.31 -5.81
N ALA A 181 26.08 2.06 -6.15
CA ALA A 181 27.18 1.12 -6.44
C ALA A 181 27.91 1.36 -7.78
N GLY A 182 27.62 2.45 -8.49
CA GLY A 182 28.13 2.71 -9.86
C GLY A 182 29.18 3.80 -9.98
N LEU A 183 29.74 4.36 -8.92
CA LEU A 183 30.73 5.47 -9.00
C LEU A 183 32.08 5.13 -8.35
N GLU A 184 32.46 3.87 -8.30
CA GLU A 184 33.87 3.51 -8.07
C GLU A 184 34.46 3.02 -9.40
N GLY A 185 34.98 3.98 -10.15
CA GLY A 185 35.74 3.81 -11.37
C GLY A 185 36.97 4.68 -11.35
#